data_89369114681c7c11ca33953ac905605a
#
_entry.id   89369114681c7c11ca33953ac905605a
#
_cell.length_a   1.000
_cell.length_b   1.000
_cell.length_c   1.000
_cell.angle_alpha   90.00
_cell.angle_beta   90.00
_cell.angle_gamma   90.00
#
_symmetry.space_group_name_H-M   'P 1'
#
loop_
_entity.id
_entity.type
_entity.pdbx_description
1 polymer ?
#
loop_
_entity_poly.entity_id
_entity_poly.type
_entity_poly.pdbx_seq_one_letter_code
_entity_poly.pdbx_strand_id
1 'polypeptide(L)'
;MKKKSYAKINLILDVIEKRQDGYHNIDGIMQMIDLYDEVEVKISDKFEITSNSKDIPLDEKNLVYKVYRALKEKYKFNERFSILIEKNIPVSAGIAGGSTNSAVVIEMIDEILGLNMSLDDKKQIGKSVGADIPYLLVGKTARTRGIGDELEILDSLPTTDILIVNNGVEIATPYVYSNIVPSGNSDRIDKLINVYKNKNYDEFFKGLYNVMEKVSISYCPEIQNIKDKMYEFNCIKSLMSGSGPTVFGIFNDDKDIKKAYDYFKKIYKNTFIVKTMER
;
A
#
# COMPACT_ATOMS: atom_id res chain seq x y z
N MET A 1 21.53 6.54 -8.64
CA MET A 1 21.08 5.27 -8.00
C MET A 1 19.69 4.94 -8.53
N LYS A 2 19.38 3.65 -8.75
CA LYS A 2 18.04 3.20 -9.19
C LYS A 2 17.58 2.06 -8.28
N LYS A 3 16.33 2.14 -7.77
CA LYS A 3 15.73 1.11 -6.90
C LYS A 3 14.27 0.84 -7.30
N LYS A 4 13.79 -0.38 -7.00
CA LYS A 4 12.37 -0.76 -7.11
C LYS A 4 11.62 -0.31 -5.87
N SER A 5 10.42 0.18 -6.07
CA SER A 5 9.51 0.73 -5.07
C SER A 5 8.22 -0.09 -5.08
N TYR A 6 8.11 -1.06 -4.19
CA TYR A 6 7.07 -2.10 -4.20
C TYR A 6 5.78 -1.64 -3.54
N ALA A 7 4.65 -2.05 -4.10
CA ALA A 7 3.32 -1.81 -3.56
C ALA A 7 3.02 -2.65 -2.30
N LYS A 8 1.95 -2.28 -1.60
CA LYS A 8 1.39 -3.07 -0.49
C LYS A 8 -0.11 -3.29 -0.70
N ILE A 9 -0.64 -4.30 -0.06
CA ILE A 9 -2.08 -4.48 0.13
C ILE A 9 -2.42 -4.54 1.62
N ASN A 10 -3.68 -4.26 1.95
CA ASN A 10 -4.22 -4.51 3.28
C ASN A 10 -4.93 -5.87 3.26
N LEU A 11 -4.34 -6.88 3.89
CA LEU A 11 -4.98 -8.18 4.10
C LEU A 11 -6.14 -8.07 5.08
N ILE A 12 -5.97 -7.24 6.11
CA ILE A 12 -7.02 -6.85 7.03
C ILE A 12 -6.95 -5.34 7.21
N LEU A 13 -8.11 -4.69 7.26
CA LEU A 13 -8.21 -3.28 7.64
C LEU A 13 -9.49 -3.06 8.43
N ASP A 14 -9.30 -2.70 9.69
CA ASP A 14 -10.37 -2.27 10.58
C ASP A 14 -10.16 -0.83 11.02
N VAL A 15 -11.24 -0.12 11.29
CA VAL A 15 -11.23 1.22 11.87
C VAL A 15 -11.87 1.13 13.24
N ILE A 16 -11.05 1.31 14.27
CA ILE A 16 -11.43 1.03 15.67
C ILE A 16 -12.20 2.19 16.26
N GLU A 17 -11.67 3.41 16.11
CA GLU A 17 -12.28 4.60 16.67
C GLU A 17 -11.86 5.87 15.94
N LYS A 18 -12.66 6.92 16.06
CA LYS A 18 -12.31 8.27 15.61
C LYS A 18 -11.61 9.03 16.75
N ARG A 19 -10.45 9.60 16.46
CA ARG A 19 -9.64 10.35 17.42
C ARG A 19 -10.08 11.83 17.50
N GLN A 20 -9.68 12.50 18.57
CA GLN A 20 -9.95 13.93 18.76
C GLN A 20 -9.19 14.83 17.76
N ASP A 21 -8.05 14.35 17.24
CA ASP A 21 -7.24 15.06 16.22
C ASP A 21 -7.79 14.92 14.79
N GLY A 22 -8.95 14.24 14.64
CA GLY A 22 -9.62 14.04 13.36
C GLY A 22 -9.17 12.80 12.59
N TYR A 23 -8.08 12.14 13.00
CA TYR A 23 -7.65 10.85 12.47
C TYR A 23 -8.51 9.71 13.05
N HIS A 24 -8.23 8.49 12.58
CA HIS A 24 -8.85 7.27 13.09
C HIS A 24 -7.76 6.31 13.55
N ASN A 25 -8.00 5.66 14.68
CA ASN A 25 -7.23 4.49 15.06
C ASN A 25 -7.68 3.31 14.20
N ILE A 26 -6.70 2.70 13.53
CA ILE A 26 -6.91 1.50 12.73
C ILE A 26 -6.28 0.28 13.40
N ASP A 27 -6.70 -0.90 12.99
CA ASP A 27 -6.03 -2.16 13.26
C ASP A 27 -6.10 -3.01 12.00
N GLY A 28 -4.97 -3.51 11.52
CA GLY A 28 -4.92 -4.20 10.25
C GLY A 28 -3.68 -5.04 10.06
N ILE A 29 -3.62 -5.75 8.95
CA ILE A 29 -2.42 -6.47 8.50
C ILE A 29 -2.07 -5.99 7.11
N MET A 30 -0.86 -5.48 6.94
CA MET A 30 -0.31 -5.07 5.66
C MET A 30 0.67 -6.10 5.13
N GLN A 31 0.69 -6.26 3.81
CA GLN A 31 1.57 -7.17 3.09
C GLN A 31 2.14 -6.49 1.84
N MET A 32 3.46 -6.61 1.61
CA MET A 32 4.10 -6.20 0.35
C MET A 32 3.77 -7.17 -0.77
N ILE A 33 3.68 -6.65 -1.99
CA ILE A 33 3.53 -7.42 -3.23
C ILE A 33 4.58 -6.99 -4.26
N ASP A 34 4.92 -7.86 -5.19
CA ASP A 34 5.98 -7.64 -6.17
C ASP A 34 5.61 -6.75 -7.38
N LEU A 35 4.49 -6.01 -7.29
CA LEU A 35 4.18 -4.89 -8.18
C LEU A 35 4.98 -3.66 -7.74
N TYR A 36 5.72 -3.04 -8.66
CA TYR A 36 6.63 -1.95 -8.31
C TYR A 36 6.69 -0.83 -9.35
N ASP A 37 7.02 0.37 -8.86
CA ASP A 37 7.57 1.46 -9.66
C ASP A 37 9.08 1.38 -9.65
N GLU A 38 9.74 2.03 -10.61
CA GLU A 38 11.19 2.24 -10.57
C GLU A 38 11.48 3.71 -10.24
N VAL A 39 12.37 3.92 -9.27
CA VAL A 39 12.77 5.27 -8.84
C VAL A 39 14.26 5.44 -9.08
N GLU A 40 14.66 6.48 -9.82
CA GLU A 40 16.05 6.88 -9.99
C GLU A 40 16.29 8.22 -9.31
N VAL A 41 17.38 8.32 -8.51
CA VAL A 41 17.80 9.54 -7.82
C VAL A 41 19.24 9.85 -8.20
N LYS A 42 19.49 11.09 -8.66
CA LYS A 42 20.81 11.63 -9.01
C LYS A 42 21.02 12.99 -8.36
N ILE A 43 22.23 13.31 -7.92
CA ILE A 43 22.60 14.69 -7.56
C ILE A 43 22.52 15.55 -8.81
N SER A 44 22.00 16.76 -8.67
CA SER A 44 21.71 17.68 -9.77
C SER A 44 21.85 19.15 -9.32
N ASP A 45 21.99 20.07 -10.27
CA ASP A 45 22.08 21.52 -9.98
C ASP A 45 20.73 22.11 -9.53
N LYS A 46 19.61 21.45 -9.85
CA LYS A 46 18.26 21.83 -9.43
C LYS A 46 17.50 20.61 -8.90
N PHE A 47 16.53 20.87 -8.01
CA PHE A 47 15.58 19.83 -7.63
C PHE A 47 14.51 19.73 -8.71
N GLU A 48 14.26 18.51 -9.19
CA GLU A 48 13.17 18.22 -10.13
C GLU A 48 12.66 16.80 -9.95
N ILE A 49 11.36 16.61 -10.20
CA ILE A 49 10.72 15.29 -10.31
C ILE A 49 10.23 15.15 -11.75
N THR A 50 10.50 14.00 -12.35
CA THR A 50 9.99 13.62 -13.67
C THR A 50 9.31 12.25 -13.61
N SER A 51 8.37 11.98 -14.51
CA SER A 51 7.66 10.71 -14.57
C SER A 51 7.15 10.39 -15.97
N ASN A 52 6.95 9.10 -16.26
CA ASN A 52 6.22 8.60 -17.42
C ASN A 52 4.68 8.75 -17.29
N SER A 53 4.17 9.05 -16.07
CA SER A 53 2.75 9.25 -15.81
C SER A 53 2.42 10.73 -15.66
N LYS A 54 1.27 11.14 -16.22
CA LYS A 54 0.69 12.47 -16.05
C LYS A 54 -0.21 12.58 -14.81
N ASP A 55 -0.50 11.46 -14.17
CA ASP A 55 -1.48 11.36 -13.08
C ASP A 55 -0.87 11.67 -11.70
N ILE A 56 0.46 11.86 -11.62
CA ILE A 56 1.13 12.25 -10.37
C ILE A 56 1.57 13.72 -10.44
N PRO A 57 1.46 14.47 -9.34
CA PRO A 57 2.01 15.83 -9.26
C PRO A 57 3.55 15.76 -9.35
N LEU A 58 4.16 16.73 -10.03
CA LEU A 58 5.63 16.87 -10.14
C LEU A 58 6.17 18.03 -9.29
N ASP A 59 5.34 18.59 -8.44
CA ASP A 59 5.57 19.76 -7.57
C ASP A 59 5.54 19.39 -6.08
N GLU A 60 5.37 20.39 -5.20
CA GLU A 60 5.33 20.24 -3.74
C GLU A 60 4.15 19.40 -3.22
N LYS A 61 3.17 19.08 -4.05
CA LYS A 61 2.08 18.16 -3.70
C LYS A 61 2.53 16.70 -3.71
N ASN A 62 3.62 16.38 -4.42
CA ASN A 62 4.17 15.03 -4.46
C ASN A 62 4.77 14.64 -3.09
N LEU A 63 4.47 13.43 -2.61
CA LEU A 63 5.03 12.94 -1.34
C LEU A 63 6.56 12.83 -1.39
N VAL A 64 7.14 12.52 -2.55
CA VAL A 64 8.61 12.50 -2.76
C VAL A 64 9.22 13.88 -2.54
N TYR A 65 8.57 14.95 -3.02
CA TYR A 65 9.01 16.32 -2.72
C TYR A 65 8.98 16.61 -1.22
N LYS A 66 7.90 16.18 -0.55
CA LYS A 66 7.72 16.42 0.89
C LYS A 66 8.78 15.71 1.73
N VAL A 67 9.10 14.44 1.42
CA VAL A 67 10.19 13.73 2.15
C VAL A 67 11.56 14.36 1.88
N TYR A 68 11.84 14.78 0.64
CA TYR A 68 13.07 15.53 0.34
C TYR A 68 13.18 16.80 1.20
N ARG A 69 12.10 17.58 1.30
CA ARG A 69 12.05 18.78 2.13
C ARG A 69 12.28 18.47 3.60
N ALA A 70 11.63 17.46 4.14
CA ALA A 70 11.78 17.03 5.53
C ALA A 70 13.21 16.56 5.84
N LEU A 71 13.82 15.78 4.94
CA LEU A 71 15.22 15.37 5.05
C LEU A 71 16.16 16.58 5.03
N LYS A 72 15.98 17.49 4.06
CA LYS A 72 16.82 18.68 3.91
C LYS A 72 16.72 19.60 5.14
N GLU A 73 15.54 19.74 5.72
CA GLU A 73 15.34 20.53 6.92
C GLU A 73 16.01 19.89 8.14
N LYS A 74 15.91 18.57 8.32
CA LYS A 74 16.50 17.86 9.47
C LYS A 74 18.02 17.76 9.38
N TYR A 75 18.57 17.40 8.20
CA TYR A 75 20.00 17.08 8.03
C TYR A 75 20.82 18.22 7.43
N LYS A 76 20.19 19.35 7.06
CA LYS A 76 20.84 20.61 6.61
C LYS A 76 21.82 20.45 5.43
N PHE A 77 21.59 19.48 4.54
CA PHE A 77 22.40 19.32 3.32
C PHE A 77 22.02 20.34 2.24
N ASN A 78 22.96 20.63 1.34
CA ASN A 78 22.79 21.61 0.25
C ASN A 78 22.42 20.96 -1.08
N GLU A 79 22.65 19.69 -1.22
CA GLU A 79 22.46 18.92 -2.44
C GLU A 79 21.02 19.01 -2.95
N ARG A 80 20.90 19.03 -4.27
CA ARG A 80 19.64 18.95 -5.00
C ARG A 80 19.64 17.68 -5.81
N PHE A 81 18.46 17.20 -6.16
CA PHE A 81 18.31 15.90 -6.82
C PHE A 81 17.38 16.00 -8.02
N SER A 82 17.73 15.30 -9.09
CA SER A 82 16.79 14.90 -10.14
C SER A 82 16.26 13.52 -9.78
N ILE A 83 14.92 13.40 -9.71
CA ILE A 83 14.22 12.18 -9.32
C ILE A 83 13.30 11.77 -10.47
N LEU A 84 13.59 10.62 -11.09
CA LEU A 84 12.72 10.01 -12.09
C LEU A 84 11.87 8.92 -11.41
N ILE A 85 10.56 8.97 -11.64
CA ILE A 85 9.60 7.95 -11.15
C ILE A 85 8.94 7.29 -12.36
N GLU A 86 9.34 6.05 -12.66
CA GLU A 86 8.69 5.22 -13.68
C GLU A 86 7.52 4.46 -13.05
N LYS A 87 6.30 4.96 -13.27
CA LYS A 87 5.06 4.45 -12.67
C LYS A 87 4.56 3.20 -13.38
N ASN A 88 4.37 2.13 -12.62
CA ASN A 88 3.62 0.93 -12.99
C ASN A 88 2.49 0.65 -11.98
N ILE A 89 2.66 1.08 -10.72
CA ILE A 89 1.62 1.00 -9.69
C ILE A 89 0.53 2.02 -10.05
N PRO A 90 -0.76 1.63 -10.16
CA PRO A 90 -1.86 2.56 -10.38
C PRO A 90 -1.91 3.69 -9.35
N VAL A 91 -2.20 4.90 -9.79
CA VAL A 91 -2.28 6.09 -8.93
C VAL A 91 -3.61 6.10 -8.18
N SER A 92 -3.64 6.64 -6.95
CA SER A 92 -4.85 6.73 -6.10
C SER A 92 -5.59 5.39 -5.91
N ALA A 93 -4.84 4.29 -5.84
CA ALA A 93 -5.37 2.93 -5.96
C ALA A 93 -5.54 2.16 -4.63
N GLY A 94 -5.25 2.74 -3.48
CA GLY A 94 -5.30 2.03 -2.18
C GLY A 94 -4.13 1.05 -1.93
N ILE A 95 -3.10 1.06 -2.77
CA ILE A 95 -1.92 0.17 -2.70
C ILE A 95 -0.59 0.91 -2.49
N ALA A 96 -0.69 2.15 -2.02
CA ALA A 96 0.38 3.01 -1.49
C ALA A 96 1.52 3.39 -2.47
N GLY A 97 1.25 3.53 -3.79
CA GLY A 97 2.29 3.82 -4.79
C GLY A 97 3.13 5.08 -4.51
N GLY A 98 2.51 6.21 -4.14
CA GLY A 98 3.24 7.44 -3.78
C GLY A 98 4.04 7.31 -2.48
N SER A 99 3.48 6.62 -1.49
CA SER A 99 4.15 6.40 -0.20
C SER A 99 5.37 5.48 -0.34
N THR A 100 5.29 4.44 -1.20
CA THR A 100 6.44 3.56 -1.41
C THR A 100 7.56 4.25 -2.18
N ASN A 101 7.24 5.12 -3.16
CA ASN A 101 8.24 5.96 -3.83
C ASN A 101 8.96 6.85 -2.83
N SER A 102 8.23 7.42 -1.87
CA SER A 102 8.78 8.25 -0.80
C SER A 102 9.70 7.46 0.15
N ALA A 103 9.29 6.24 0.55
CA ALA A 103 10.11 5.36 1.39
C ALA A 103 11.46 5.06 0.72
N VAL A 104 11.44 4.71 -0.57
CA VAL A 104 12.65 4.41 -1.35
C VAL A 104 13.52 5.66 -1.50
N VAL A 105 12.94 6.85 -1.73
CA VAL A 105 13.70 8.11 -1.83
C VAL A 105 14.38 8.48 -0.51
N ILE A 106 13.73 8.24 0.66
CA ILE A 106 14.38 8.43 1.97
C ILE A 106 15.66 7.59 2.05
N GLU A 107 15.60 6.31 1.70
CA GLU A 107 16.76 5.41 1.75
C GLU A 107 17.83 5.79 0.73
N MET A 108 17.42 6.18 -0.48
CA MET A 108 18.39 6.55 -1.53
C MET A 108 19.13 7.84 -1.18
N ILE A 109 18.46 8.85 -0.62
CA ILE A 109 19.12 10.09 -0.19
C ILE A 109 20.06 9.81 0.99
N ASP A 110 19.63 8.98 1.97
CA ASP A 110 20.49 8.55 3.08
C ASP A 110 21.76 7.89 2.57
N GLU A 111 21.64 6.96 1.63
CA GLU A 111 22.77 6.23 1.04
C GLU A 111 23.68 7.13 0.19
N ILE A 112 23.13 8.01 -0.65
CA ILE A 112 23.88 8.92 -1.52
C ILE A 112 24.68 9.94 -0.70
N LEU A 113 24.11 10.45 0.40
CA LEU A 113 24.75 11.48 1.21
C LEU A 113 25.52 10.90 2.42
N GLY A 114 25.42 9.59 2.68
CA GLY A 114 26.05 8.95 3.83
C GLY A 114 25.55 9.49 5.17
N LEU A 115 24.22 9.76 5.29
CA LEU A 115 23.64 10.36 6.51
C LEU A 115 23.63 9.39 7.68
N ASN A 116 23.76 8.08 7.42
CA ASN A 116 23.74 7.00 8.42
C ASN A 116 22.49 7.03 9.31
N MET A 117 21.33 7.24 8.70
CA MET A 117 20.06 7.31 9.40
C MET A 117 19.69 5.96 10.01
N SER A 118 19.26 5.97 11.27
CA SER A 118 18.60 4.81 11.86
C SER A 118 17.25 4.53 11.17
N LEU A 119 16.75 3.28 11.28
CA LEU A 119 15.41 2.96 10.78
C LEU A 119 14.33 3.83 11.44
N ASP A 120 14.49 4.14 12.72
CA ASP A 120 13.54 4.98 13.45
C ASP A 120 13.57 6.44 12.98
N ASP A 121 14.74 6.99 12.65
CA ASP A 121 14.82 8.31 12.01
C ASP A 121 14.10 8.34 10.66
N LYS A 122 14.30 7.30 9.83
CA LYS A 122 13.60 7.15 8.53
C LYS A 122 12.09 7.08 8.71
N LYS A 123 11.63 6.28 9.70
CA LYS A 123 10.21 6.16 10.03
C LYS A 123 9.61 7.49 10.52
N GLN A 124 10.34 8.27 11.33
CA GLN A 124 9.89 9.58 11.79
C GLN A 124 9.71 10.56 10.62
N ILE A 125 10.70 10.63 9.70
CA ILE A 125 10.57 11.41 8.47
C ILE A 125 9.37 10.92 7.66
N GLY A 126 9.26 9.61 7.45
CA GLY A 126 8.16 9.02 6.71
C GLY A 126 6.79 9.35 7.30
N LYS A 127 6.63 9.21 8.63
CA LYS A 127 5.40 9.49 9.37
C LYS A 127 4.95 10.95 9.22
N SER A 128 5.89 11.90 9.19
CA SER A 128 5.57 13.33 9.02
C SER A 128 4.96 13.67 7.65
N VAL A 129 5.09 12.75 6.67
CA VAL A 129 4.65 12.95 5.29
C VAL A 129 3.48 12.05 4.90
N GLY A 130 3.47 10.80 5.38
CA GLY A 130 2.39 9.86 5.07
C GLY A 130 2.39 8.63 5.98
N ALA A 131 1.20 8.21 6.40
CA ALA A 131 1.00 7.15 7.39
C ALA A 131 1.52 5.77 6.95
N ASP A 132 1.48 5.46 5.64
CA ASP A 132 1.96 4.17 5.11
C ASP A 132 3.50 4.10 4.98
N ILE A 133 4.22 5.25 4.98
CA ILE A 133 5.66 5.28 4.72
C ILE A 133 6.48 4.51 5.78
N PRO A 134 6.18 4.59 7.09
CA PRO A 134 6.86 3.79 8.10
C PRO A 134 6.78 2.28 7.84
N TYR A 135 5.62 1.77 7.45
CA TYR A 135 5.44 0.37 7.07
C TYR A 135 6.30 0.00 5.85
N LEU A 136 6.29 0.84 4.82
CA LEU A 136 7.00 0.59 3.56
C LEU A 136 8.53 0.63 3.70
N LEU A 137 9.05 1.29 4.74
CA LEU A 137 10.46 1.22 5.12
C LEU A 137 10.84 -0.12 5.78
N VAL A 138 9.87 -0.80 6.40
CA VAL A 138 10.06 -2.13 7.03
C VAL A 138 9.84 -3.25 6.00
N GLY A 139 8.74 -3.20 5.26
CA GLY A 139 8.46 -4.05 4.10
C GLY A 139 8.26 -5.55 4.41
N LYS A 140 7.70 -5.89 5.59
CA LYS A 140 7.38 -7.27 6.01
C LYS A 140 5.88 -7.46 6.19
N THR A 141 5.43 -8.70 6.44
CA THR A 141 4.08 -8.90 6.97
C THR A 141 4.01 -8.23 8.34
N ALA A 142 3.09 -7.28 8.53
CA ALA A 142 3.00 -6.56 9.78
C ALA A 142 1.55 -6.26 10.19
N ARG A 143 1.24 -6.41 11.48
CA ARG A 143 0.07 -5.78 12.08
C ARG A 143 0.35 -4.29 12.22
N THR A 144 -0.60 -3.47 11.85
CA THR A 144 -0.49 -2.01 11.87
C THR A 144 -1.60 -1.44 12.74
N ARG A 145 -1.22 -0.61 13.72
CA ARG A 145 -2.14 0.06 14.66
C ARG A 145 -1.88 1.57 14.68
N GLY A 146 -2.57 2.29 15.58
CA GLY A 146 -2.53 3.74 15.60
C GLY A 146 -3.16 4.31 14.33
N ILE A 147 -2.50 5.26 13.67
CA ILE A 147 -2.93 5.77 12.36
C ILE A 147 -2.36 4.93 11.19
N GLY A 148 -1.75 3.77 11.47
CA GLY A 148 -1.02 2.89 10.54
C GLY A 148 0.49 2.90 10.75
N ASP A 149 0.97 3.54 11.81
CA ASP A 149 2.38 3.82 12.11
C ASP A 149 2.96 2.96 13.24
N GLU A 150 2.12 2.30 14.04
CA GLU A 150 2.54 1.33 15.05
C GLU A 150 2.62 -0.06 14.41
N LEU A 151 3.83 -0.62 14.31
CA LEU A 151 4.10 -1.84 13.57
C LEU A 151 4.50 -2.98 14.50
N GLU A 152 3.76 -4.09 14.44
CA GLU A 152 4.13 -5.39 15.00
C GLU A 152 4.48 -6.33 13.85
N ILE A 153 5.76 -6.70 13.73
CA ILE A 153 6.20 -7.61 12.68
C ILE A 153 5.69 -9.01 12.99
N LEU A 154 5.05 -9.62 12.01
CA LEU A 154 4.58 -10.99 12.05
C LEU A 154 5.56 -11.91 11.32
N ASP A 155 5.42 -13.24 11.50
CA ASP A 155 6.16 -14.22 10.69
C ASP A 155 5.85 -14.01 9.21
N SER A 156 6.77 -14.43 8.34
CA SER A 156 6.59 -14.30 6.89
C SER A 156 5.38 -15.08 6.40
N LEU A 157 4.54 -14.41 5.61
CA LEU A 157 3.47 -15.09 4.86
C LEU A 157 4.10 -15.98 3.78
N PRO A 158 3.63 -17.21 3.56
CA PRO A 158 4.03 -17.98 2.40
C PRO A 158 3.82 -17.21 1.10
N THR A 159 4.72 -17.38 0.13
CA THR A 159 4.56 -16.78 -1.19
C THR A 159 3.21 -17.18 -1.77
N THR A 160 2.35 -16.21 -2.01
CA THR A 160 0.96 -16.39 -2.40
C THR A 160 0.68 -15.63 -3.68
N ASP A 161 0.02 -16.30 -4.63
CA ASP A 161 -0.38 -15.69 -5.90
C ASP A 161 -1.62 -14.83 -5.72
N ILE A 162 -1.54 -13.60 -6.22
CA ILE A 162 -2.57 -12.57 -6.07
C ILE A 162 -2.88 -11.95 -7.42
N LEU A 163 -4.16 -11.87 -7.75
CA LEU A 163 -4.64 -11.06 -8.88
C LEU A 163 -5.04 -9.68 -8.36
N ILE A 164 -4.44 -8.63 -8.92
CA ILE A 164 -4.78 -7.23 -8.68
C ILE A 164 -5.62 -6.73 -9.85
N VAL A 165 -6.76 -6.12 -9.56
CA VAL A 165 -7.62 -5.43 -10.53
C VAL A 165 -7.97 -4.04 -10.02
N ASN A 166 -7.68 -3.02 -10.82
CA ASN A 166 -8.03 -1.64 -10.51
C ASN A 166 -8.84 -1.03 -11.67
N ASN A 167 -10.05 -0.54 -11.36
CA ASN A 167 -10.99 -0.01 -12.36
C ASN A 167 -10.72 1.45 -12.76
N GLY A 168 -9.70 2.10 -12.16
CA GLY A 168 -9.32 3.48 -12.48
C GLY A 168 -10.19 4.58 -11.86
N VAL A 169 -11.21 4.24 -11.07
CA VAL A 169 -12.04 5.23 -10.36
C VAL A 169 -11.26 5.72 -9.13
N GLU A 170 -11.10 7.02 -8.98
CA GLU A 170 -10.47 7.58 -7.79
C GLU A 170 -11.47 7.67 -6.63
N ILE A 171 -11.10 7.11 -5.47
CA ILE A 171 -11.88 7.22 -4.22
C ILE A 171 -11.04 7.98 -3.20
N ALA A 172 -11.52 9.16 -2.81
CA ALA A 172 -10.82 9.98 -1.84
C ALA A 172 -10.83 9.32 -0.45
N THR A 173 -9.67 8.98 0.07
CA THR A 173 -9.52 8.36 1.40
C THR A 173 -10.23 9.14 2.51
N PRO A 174 -10.18 10.50 2.58
CA PRO A 174 -10.94 11.26 3.56
C PRO A 174 -12.46 11.06 3.47
N TYR A 175 -13.00 10.88 2.26
CA TYR A 175 -14.42 10.57 2.06
C TYR A 175 -14.79 9.24 2.73
N VAL A 176 -13.98 8.21 2.57
CA VAL A 176 -14.25 6.89 3.17
C VAL A 176 -14.20 6.99 4.69
N TYR A 177 -13.17 7.64 5.26
CA TYR A 177 -13.06 7.83 6.70
C TYR A 177 -14.19 8.68 7.30
N SER A 178 -14.72 9.65 6.57
CA SER A 178 -15.83 10.49 7.07
C SER A 178 -17.18 9.76 7.09
N ASN A 179 -17.31 8.65 6.36
CA ASN A 179 -18.57 7.89 6.24
C ASN A 179 -18.51 6.49 6.87
N ILE A 180 -17.37 6.12 7.49
CA ILE A 180 -17.22 4.82 8.12
C ILE A 180 -17.79 4.83 9.54
N VAL A 181 -18.35 3.69 9.95
CA VAL A 181 -18.72 3.44 11.35
C VAL A 181 -17.62 2.58 11.95
N PRO A 182 -16.89 3.09 12.96
CA PRO A 182 -15.85 2.32 13.63
C PRO A 182 -16.37 1.05 14.29
N SER A 183 -15.56 -0.01 14.33
CA SER A 183 -15.91 -1.31 14.92
C SER A 183 -15.90 -1.31 16.45
N GLY A 184 -15.13 -0.42 17.05
CA GLY A 184 -15.05 -0.24 18.50
C GLY A 184 -14.05 -1.14 19.22
N ASN A 185 -13.54 -2.23 18.62
CA ASN A 185 -12.58 -3.14 19.23
C ASN A 185 -11.78 -3.96 18.20
N SER A 186 -10.74 -4.64 18.66
CA SER A 186 -9.83 -5.48 17.84
C SER A 186 -10.12 -6.98 17.95
N ASP A 187 -11.18 -7.43 18.57
CA ASP A 187 -11.44 -8.85 18.89
C ASP A 187 -11.40 -9.75 17.64
N ARG A 188 -11.90 -9.24 16.52
CA ARG A 188 -11.93 -9.99 15.25
C ARG A 188 -10.52 -10.18 14.68
N ILE A 189 -9.68 -9.15 14.74
CA ILE A 189 -8.29 -9.24 14.29
C ILE A 189 -7.48 -10.15 15.21
N ASP A 190 -7.63 -10.05 16.52
CA ASP A 190 -6.90 -10.88 17.48
C ASP A 190 -7.15 -12.37 17.25
N LYS A 191 -8.39 -12.75 16.94
CA LYS A 191 -8.72 -14.12 16.53
C LYS A 191 -8.00 -14.54 15.25
N LEU A 192 -7.99 -13.68 14.22
CA LEU A 192 -7.31 -13.97 12.96
C LEU A 192 -5.79 -14.01 13.10
N ILE A 193 -5.20 -13.20 13.97
CA ILE A 193 -3.77 -13.26 14.27
C ILE A 193 -3.42 -14.60 14.95
N ASN A 194 -4.26 -15.12 15.82
CA ASN A 194 -4.06 -16.44 16.40
C ASN A 194 -4.10 -17.55 15.35
N VAL A 195 -5.06 -17.47 14.40
CA VAL A 195 -5.13 -18.39 13.24
C VAL A 195 -3.84 -18.28 12.39
N TYR A 196 -3.37 -17.06 12.14
CA TYR A 196 -2.12 -16.80 11.42
C TYR A 196 -0.89 -17.38 12.13
N LYS A 197 -0.73 -17.14 13.44
CA LYS A 197 0.38 -17.64 14.25
C LYS A 197 0.41 -19.18 14.32
N ASN A 198 -0.75 -19.81 14.20
CA ASN A 198 -0.88 -21.27 14.10
C ASN A 198 -0.63 -21.80 12.66
N LYS A 199 -0.25 -20.92 11.71
CA LYS A 199 0.03 -21.24 10.31
C LYS A 199 -1.15 -21.88 9.56
N ASN A 200 -2.38 -21.67 10.03
CA ASN A 200 -3.60 -22.09 9.32
C ASN A 200 -3.98 -21.02 8.27
N TYR A 201 -3.18 -20.93 7.21
CA TYR A 201 -3.29 -19.87 6.22
C TYR A 201 -4.59 -19.94 5.42
N ASP A 202 -5.15 -21.14 5.17
CA ASP A 202 -6.43 -21.27 4.47
C ASP A 202 -7.59 -20.63 5.24
N GLU A 203 -7.66 -20.86 6.55
CA GLU A 203 -8.65 -20.23 7.40
C GLU A 203 -8.39 -18.72 7.55
N PHE A 204 -7.13 -18.33 7.69
CA PHE A 204 -6.72 -16.94 7.73
C PHE A 204 -7.19 -16.19 6.48
N PHE A 205 -6.90 -16.70 5.27
CA PHE A 205 -7.33 -16.06 4.03
C PHE A 205 -8.84 -15.94 3.91
N LYS A 206 -9.60 -16.96 4.29
CA LYS A 206 -11.07 -16.89 4.30
C LYS A 206 -11.60 -15.81 5.27
N GLY A 207 -10.87 -15.58 6.37
CA GLY A 207 -11.22 -14.60 7.40
C GLY A 207 -10.93 -13.14 7.06
N LEU A 208 -10.13 -12.84 6.02
CA LEU A 208 -9.72 -11.49 5.65
C LEU A 208 -10.93 -10.55 5.46
N TYR A 209 -10.77 -9.28 5.84
CA TYR A 209 -11.83 -8.29 5.68
C TYR A 209 -11.28 -6.85 5.65
N ASN A 210 -12.07 -5.97 5.09
CA ASN A 210 -11.81 -4.54 5.08
C ASN A 210 -13.13 -3.79 5.35
N VAL A 211 -13.22 -3.13 6.49
CA VAL A 211 -14.46 -2.43 6.89
C VAL A 211 -14.78 -1.23 6.00
N MET A 212 -13.79 -0.71 5.25
CA MET A 212 -13.99 0.38 4.31
C MET A 212 -14.79 -0.04 3.06
N GLU A 213 -14.84 -1.34 2.74
CA GLU A 213 -15.53 -1.84 1.54
C GLU A 213 -16.98 -1.36 1.45
N LYS A 214 -17.71 -1.35 2.55
CA LYS A 214 -19.11 -0.94 2.56
C LYS A 214 -19.31 0.48 2.03
N VAL A 215 -18.46 1.40 2.44
CA VAL A 215 -18.51 2.81 1.99
C VAL A 215 -18.04 2.91 0.54
N SER A 216 -16.92 2.28 0.22
CA SER A 216 -16.31 2.39 -1.12
C SER A 216 -17.18 1.71 -2.19
N ILE A 217 -17.83 0.58 -1.88
CA ILE A 217 -18.78 -0.11 -2.78
C ILE A 217 -20.04 0.75 -3.00
N SER A 218 -20.53 1.44 -1.97
CA SER A 218 -21.66 2.37 -2.15
C SER A 218 -21.32 3.52 -3.07
N TYR A 219 -20.07 3.96 -3.09
CA TYR A 219 -19.56 5.00 -3.99
C TYR A 219 -19.26 4.46 -5.40
N CYS A 220 -18.67 3.27 -5.48
CA CYS A 220 -18.26 2.61 -6.72
C CYS A 220 -18.70 1.13 -6.70
N PRO A 221 -19.94 0.82 -7.14
CA PRO A 221 -20.48 -0.55 -7.14
C PRO A 221 -19.66 -1.55 -7.96
N GLU A 222 -18.85 -1.07 -8.90
CA GLU A 222 -17.98 -1.90 -9.74
C GLU A 222 -16.95 -2.70 -8.91
N ILE A 223 -16.60 -2.22 -7.70
CA ILE A 223 -15.77 -2.97 -6.76
C ILE A 223 -16.43 -4.31 -6.41
N GLN A 224 -17.74 -4.33 -6.15
CA GLN A 224 -18.47 -5.56 -5.85
C GLN A 224 -18.51 -6.48 -7.07
N ASN A 225 -18.78 -5.94 -8.27
CA ASN A 225 -18.82 -6.73 -9.51
C ASN A 225 -17.47 -7.43 -9.76
N ILE A 226 -16.34 -6.74 -9.54
CA ILE A 226 -15.01 -7.32 -9.67
C ILE A 226 -14.82 -8.44 -8.63
N LYS A 227 -15.21 -8.22 -7.38
CA LYS A 227 -15.11 -9.21 -6.30
C LYS A 227 -15.90 -10.47 -6.62
N ASP A 228 -17.16 -10.33 -7.01
CA ASP A 228 -18.05 -11.45 -7.33
C ASP A 228 -17.50 -12.24 -8.52
N LYS A 229 -17.02 -11.54 -9.54
CA LYS A 229 -16.42 -12.17 -10.70
C LYS A 229 -15.13 -12.93 -10.39
N MET A 230 -14.31 -12.47 -9.44
CA MET A 230 -13.14 -13.22 -8.99
C MET A 230 -13.54 -14.56 -8.35
N TYR A 231 -14.65 -14.61 -7.59
CA TYR A 231 -15.14 -15.88 -7.02
C TYR A 231 -15.62 -16.87 -8.10
N GLU A 232 -16.17 -16.39 -9.22
CA GLU A 232 -16.50 -17.28 -10.36
C GLU A 232 -15.27 -17.97 -10.97
N PHE A 233 -14.08 -17.41 -10.76
CA PHE A 233 -12.78 -17.99 -11.13
C PHE A 233 -12.11 -18.74 -9.96
N ASN A 234 -12.86 -19.18 -8.95
CA ASN A 234 -12.40 -19.97 -7.80
C ASN A 234 -11.34 -19.28 -6.93
N CYS A 235 -11.35 -17.95 -6.80
CA CYS A 235 -10.47 -17.31 -5.82
C CYS A 235 -10.89 -17.72 -4.38
N ILE A 236 -9.91 -17.89 -3.50
CA ILE A 236 -10.13 -18.21 -2.08
C ILE A 236 -10.78 -17.02 -1.38
N LYS A 237 -10.30 -15.83 -1.70
CA LYS A 237 -10.74 -14.57 -1.14
C LYS A 237 -10.58 -13.45 -2.16
N SER A 238 -11.63 -12.63 -2.29
CA SER A 238 -11.58 -11.37 -3.01
C SER A 238 -11.84 -10.22 -2.04
N LEU A 239 -10.99 -9.20 -2.05
CA LEU A 239 -11.03 -8.09 -1.09
C LEU A 239 -10.51 -6.79 -1.69
N MET A 240 -11.05 -5.66 -1.24
CA MET A 240 -10.55 -4.34 -1.59
C MET A 240 -9.35 -3.96 -0.70
N SER A 241 -8.31 -3.37 -1.27
CA SER A 241 -7.15 -2.84 -0.54
C SER A 241 -7.33 -1.37 -0.17
N GLY A 242 -7.02 -1.01 1.08
CA GLY A 242 -7.12 0.36 1.57
C GLY A 242 -8.53 0.92 1.44
N SER A 243 -8.64 2.18 1.01
CA SER A 243 -9.90 2.84 0.65
C SER A 243 -10.39 2.49 -0.76
N GLY A 244 -9.69 1.61 -1.46
CA GLY A 244 -9.98 1.21 -2.83
C GLY A 244 -9.42 2.17 -3.90
N PRO A 245 -9.83 1.99 -5.16
CA PRO A 245 -10.78 0.98 -5.67
C PRO A 245 -10.13 -0.38 -5.98
N THR A 246 -8.84 -0.55 -5.73
CA THR A 246 -8.15 -1.81 -6.08
C THR A 246 -8.76 -2.99 -5.33
N VAL A 247 -9.15 -4.00 -6.09
CA VAL A 247 -9.55 -5.32 -5.59
C VAL A 247 -8.40 -6.30 -5.83
N PHE A 248 -8.14 -7.14 -4.84
CA PHE A 248 -7.23 -8.26 -4.99
C PHE A 248 -7.96 -9.58 -4.74
N GLY A 249 -7.53 -10.62 -5.46
CA GLY A 249 -8.01 -12.00 -5.27
C GLY A 249 -6.84 -12.93 -4.97
N ILE A 250 -6.99 -13.79 -3.96
CA ILE A 250 -6.03 -14.83 -3.59
C ILE A 250 -6.42 -16.12 -4.28
N PHE A 251 -5.46 -16.79 -4.94
CA PHE A 251 -5.68 -18.02 -5.70
C PHE A 251 -4.70 -19.10 -5.26
N ASN A 252 -5.15 -20.36 -5.31
CA ASN A 252 -4.30 -21.55 -5.08
C ASN A 252 -3.95 -22.27 -6.38
N ASP A 253 -4.57 -21.92 -7.50
CA ASP A 253 -4.38 -22.60 -8.78
C ASP A 253 -3.95 -21.61 -9.87
N ASP A 254 -2.81 -21.91 -10.51
CA ASP A 254 -2.24 -21.07 -11.58
C ASP A 254 -3.17 -20.96 -12.80
N LYS A 255 -3.99 -21.98 -13.07
CA LYS A 255 -4.90 -21.95 -14.22
C LYS A 255 -6.08 -21.03 -13.95
N ASP A 256 -6.58 -21.02 -12.73
CA ASP A 256 -7.72 -20.21 -12.36
C ASP A 256 -7.35 -18.72 -12.28
N ILE A 257 -6.21 -18.38 -11.66
CA ILE A 257 -5.71 -16.98 -11.65
C ILE A 257 -5.42 -16.49 -13.08
N LYS A 258 -4.89 -17.35 -13.98
CA LYS A 258 -4.62 -16.98 -15.37
C LYS A 258 -5.92 -16.71 -16.14
N LYS A 259 -6.94 -17.56 -15.98
CA LYS A 259 -8.27 -17.34 -16.60
C LYS A 259 -8.88 -16.01 -16.11
N ALA A 260 -8.81 -15.75 -14.81
CA ALA A 260 -9.27 -14.51 -14.23
C ALA A 260 -8.50 -13.32 -14.81
N TYR A 261 -7.17 -13.38 -14.86
CA TYR A 261 -6.33 -12.37 -15.47
C TYR A 261 -6.71 -12.09 -16.92
N ASP A 262 -6.84 -13.12 -17.75
CA ASP A 262 -7.18 -12.99 -19.18
C ASP A 262 -8.58 -12.36 -19.37
N TYR A 263 -9.50 -12.62 -18.46
CA TYR A 263 -10.82 -11.98 -18.44
C TYR A 263 -10.72 -10.50 -18.07
N PHE A 264 -10.14 -10.20 -16.90
CA PHE A 264 -10.10 -8.83 -16.38
C PHE A 264 -9.20 -7.89 -17.20
N LYS A 265 -8.11 -8.41 -17.79
CA LYS A 265 -7.18 -7.62 -18.60
C LYS A 265 -7.82 -7.04 -19.86
N LYS A 266 -8.88 -7.68 -20.38
CA LYS A 266 -9.67 -7.17 -21.53
C LYS A 266 -10.55 -5.98 -21.12
N ILE A 267 -10.90 -5.87 -19.84
CA ILE A 267 -11.83 -4.85 -19.32
C ILE A 267 -11.05 -3.73 -18.63
N TYR A 268 -10.06 -4.09 -17.80
CA TYR A 268 -9.30 -3.14 -16.99
C TYR A 268 -7.81 -3.18 -17.34
N LYS A 269 -7.29 -2.05 -17.81
CA LYS A 269 -5.86 -1.89 -18.14
C LYS A 269 -4.96 -2.25 -16.93
N ASN A 270 -5.37 -1.87 -15.73
CA ASN A 270 -4.63 -2.08 -14.49
C ASN A 270 -4.99 -3.43 -13.87
N THR A 271 -4.62 -4.52 -14.55
CA THR A 271 -4.76 -5.91 -14.08
C THR A 271 -3.39 -6.57 -14.08
N PHE A 272 -3.00 -7.18 -12.94
CA PHE A 272 -1.68 -7.75 -12.72
C PHE A 272 -1.77 -9.06 -11.92
N ILE A 273 -1.00 -10.08 -12.31
CA ILE A 273 -0.69 -11.22 -11.43
C ILE A 273 0.58 -10.86 -10.68
N VAL A 274 0.54 -10.97 -9.37
CA VAL A 274 1.64 -10.60 -8.45
C VAL A 274 1.77 -11.65 -7.34
N LYS A 275 2.87 -11.59 -6.61
CA LYS A 275 3.12 -12.46 -5.44
C LYS A 275 3.30 -11.61 -4.18
N THR A 276 2.93 -12.20 -3.04
CA THR A 276 3.38 -11.66 -1.75
C THR A 276 4.88 -11.73 -1.65
N MET A 277 5.49 -10.73 -1.04
CA MET A 277 6.93 -10.65 -0.83
C MET A 277 7.27 -9.96 0.48
N GLU A 278 8.51 -10.08 0.90
CA GLU A 278 9.14 -9.24 1.91
C GLU A 278 10.30 -8.46 1.29
N ARG A 279 10.58 -7.31 1.87
CA ARG A 279 11.65 -6.42 1.44
C ARG A 279 12.94 -6.67 2.24
#